data_46651ae2458bb9afa61dd07cc576492b
#
_entry.id   46651ae2458bb9afa61dd07cc576492b
#
_cell.length_a   1.000
_cell.length_b   1.000
_cell.length_c   1.000
_cell.angle_alpha   90.00
_cell.angle_beta   90.00
_cell.angle_gamma   90.00
#
_symmetry.space_group_name_H-M   'P 1'
#
loop_
_entity.id
_entity.type
_entity.pdbx_description
1 polymer ?
#
loop_
_entity_poly.entity_id
_entity_poly.type
_entity_poly.pdbx_seq_one_letter_code
_entity_poly.pdbx_strand_id
1 'polypeptide(L)'
;QAEHLLQELTDSAKPPDVAALRRLQPGLRTRVLAALLEDFGVREPSAAHIELLEDVIFSEKPSASAAFPGGITVGRNYEKLVKIAAAEAFCLPLPCPGEVSLPHVGLRVTCETGPAPLQTDMTFCVKAEGEIVVRSRREGDTIRLPGGTKSLKKLFIDRKIPAADREKIPVVADSKGVLAVYGIGVNQDRIAQAEPCVLIRFEEI
;
A
#
# COMPACT_ATOMS: atom_id res chain seq x y z
N GLN A 1 -4.07 -37.94 13.31
CA GLN A 1 -2.82 -37.19 12.98
C GLN A 1 -3.07 -36.02 12.01
N ALA A 2 -3.83 -36.23 10.91
CA ALA A 2 -4.13 -35.16 9.93
C ALA A 2 -4.99 -34.04 10.53
N GLU A 3 -5.98 -34.38 11.36
CA GLU A 3 -6.84 -33.41 12.04
C GLU A 3 -6.10 -32.58 13.10
N HIS A 4 -5.19 -33.20 13.83
CA HIS A 4 -4.34 -32.52 14.82
C HIS A 4 -3.37 -31.53 14.15
N LEU A 5 -2.76 -31.93 13.03
CA LEU A 5 -1.89 -31.08 12.21
C LEU A 5 -2.67 -29.92 11.57
N LEU A 6 -3.90 -30.16 11.12
CA LEU A 6 -4.81 -29.13 10.63
C LEU A 6 -5.10 -28.10 11.75
N GLN A 7 -5.40 -28.57 12.94
CA GLN A 7 -5.71 -27.74 14.10
C GLN A 7 -4.49 -26.91 14.57
N GLU A 8 -3.28 -27.48 14.54
CA GLU A 8 -2.04 -26.76 14.86
C GLU A 8 -1.68 -25.71 13.79
N LEU A 9 -1.94 -25.97 12.51
CA LEU A 9 -1.60 -25.08 11.40
C LEU A 9 -2.69 -24.00 11.14
N THR A 10 -3.90 -24.21 11.64
CA THR A 10 -5.03 -23.25 11.56
C THR A 10 -5.28 -22.53 12.89
N ASP A 11 -4.40 -22.70 13.89
CA ASP A 11 -4.49 -21.94 15.13
C ASP A 11 -4.22 -20.45 14.85
N SER A 12 -5.28 -19.66 14.86
CA SER A 12 -5.28 -18.22 14.58
C SER A 12 -4.30 -17.41 15.45
N ALA A 13 -3.79 -18.00 16.53
CA ALA A 13 -2.81 -17.39 17.41
C ALA A 13 -1.37 -17.43 16.86
N LYS A 14 -1.06 -18.30 15.90
CA LYS A 14 0.28 -18.43 15.31
C LYS A 14 0.21 -18.50 13.80
N PRO A 15 0.81 -17.53 13.08
CA PRO A 15 0.85 -17.59 11.63
C PRO A 15 1.57 -18.86 11.15
N PRO A 16 0.99 -19.61 10.19
CA PRO A 16 1.52 -20.88 9.70
C PRO A 16 2.94 -20.72 9.14
N ASP A 17 3.76 -21.75 9.40
CA ASP A 17 5.12 -21.81 8.87
C ASP A 17 5.11 -22.27 7.41
N VAL A 18 5.70 -21.49 6.51
CA VAL A 18 5.75 -21.77 5.06
C VAL A 18 6.54 -23.05 4.79
N ALA A 19 7.64 -23.32 5.52
CA ALA A 19 8.41 -24.52 5.34
C ALA A 19 7.64 -25.77 5.77
N ALA A 20 6.81 -25.68 6.82
CA ALA A 20 5.91 -26.75 7.22
C ALA A 20 4.86 -27.05 6.13
N LEU A 21 4.24 -26.01 5.57
CA LEU A 21 3.26 -26.14 4.49
C LEU A 21 3.85 -26.77 3.23
N ARG A 22 5.08 -26.41 2.86
CA ARG A 22 5.80 -26.99 1.71
C ARG A 22 6.06 -28.49 1.85
N ARG A 23 6.29 -28.98 3.08
CA ARG A 23 6.60 -30.39 3.39
C ARG A 23 5.36 -31.29 3.37
N LEU A 24 4.15 -30.73 3.39
CA LEU A 24 2.92 -31.50 3.34
C LEU A 24 2.78 -32.24 2.00
N GLN A 25 2.24 -33.47 2.07
CA GLN A 25 1.84 -34.18 0.86
C GLN A 25 0.74 -33.39 0.11
N PRO A 26 0.71 -33.41 -1.24
CA PRO A 26 -0.20 -32.58 -2.03
C PRO A 26 -1.66 -32.62 -1.58
N GLY A 27 -2.24 -33.80 -1.40
CA GLY A 27 -3.64 -33.91 -0.99
C GLY A 27 -3.95 -33.36 0.40
N LEU A 28 -3.00 -33.48 1.36
CA LEU A 28 -3.15 -32.88 2.68
C LEU A 28 -2.94 -31.36 2.62
N ARG A 29 -1.96 -30.91 1.85
CA ARG A 29 -1.67 -29.49 1.66
C ARG A 29 -2.88 -28.76 1.10
N THR A 30 -3.52 -29.28 0.04
CA THR A 30 -4.77 -28.71 -0.53
C THR A 30 -5.83 -28.47 0.54
N ARG A 31 -6.06 -29.45 1.42
CA ARG A 31 -7.07 -29.34 2.50
C ARG A 31 -6.66 -28.30 3.56
N VAL A 32 -5.38 -28.28 3.93
CA VAL A 32 -4.85 -27.29 4.88
C VAL A 32 -4.96 -25.88 4.30
N LEU A 33 -4.61 -25.67 3.03
CA LEU A 33 -4.68 -24.37 2.39
C LEU A 33 -6.12 -23.87 2.22
N ALA A 34 -7.07 -24.76 1.94
CA ALA A 34 -8.49 -24.43 1.93
C ALA A 34 -8.95 -23.90 3.30
N ALA A 35 -8.62 -24.65 4.37
CA ALA A 35 -8.98 -24.24 5.73
C ALA A 35 -8.31 -22.91 6.16
N LEU A 36 -7.04 -22.69 5.78
CA LEU A 36 -6.35 -21.43 6.04
C LEU A 36 -6.98 -20.26 5.29
N LEU A 37 -7.41 -20.45 4.03
CA LEU A 37 -8.11 -19.43 3.28
C LEU A 37 -9.45 -19.07 3.94
N GLU A 38 -10.19 -20.04 4.45
CA GLU A 38 -11.42 -19.82 5.21
C GLU A 38 -11.15 -19.05 6.50
N ASP A 39 -10.12 -19.41 7.25
CA ASP A 39 -9.69 -18.72 8.47
C ASP A 39 -9.27 -17.26 8.18
N PHE A 40 -8.60 -17.02 7.06
CA PHE A 40 -8.30 -15.66 6.59
C PHE A 40 -9.54 -14.89 6.11
N GLY A 41 -10.69 -15.57 5.98
CA GLY A 41 -11.99 -14.99 5.64
C GLY A 41 -12.39 -15.12 4.17
N VAL A 42 -11.68 -15.92 3.36
CA VAL A 42 -12.08 -16.24 1.99
C VAL A 42 -13.24 -17.22 2.05
N ARG A 43 -14.42 -16.81 1.59
CA ARG A 43 -15.60 -17.67 1.56
C ARG A 43 -15.47 -18.66 0.40
N GLU A 44 -15.74 -19.93 0.69
CA GLU A 44 -15.78 -21.02 -0.30
C GLU A 44 -14.54 -21.03 -1.21
N PRO A 45 -13.33 -21.35 -0.69
CA PRO A 45 -12.12 -21.35 -1.49
C PRO A 45 -12.23 -22.35 -2.67
N SER A 46 -12.06 -21.84 -3.88
CA SER A 46 -12.03 -22.68 -5.10
C SER A 46 -10.64 -23.29 -5.32
N ALA A 47 -10.53 -24.26 -6.23
CA ALA A 47 -9.26 -24.84 -6.64
C ALA A 47 -8.27 -23.75 -7.12
N ALA A 48 -8.74 -22.76 -7.90
CA ALA A 48 -7.92 -21.65 -8.37
C ALA A 48 -7.37 -20.78 -7.21
N HIS A 49 -8.13 -20.62 -6.12
CA HIS A 49 -7.64 -19.92 -4.93
C HIS A 49 -6.55 -20.70 -4.21
N ILE A 50 -6.66 -22.02 -4.18
CA ILE A 50 -5.67 -22.91 -3.57
C ILE A 50 -4.37 -22.87 -4.39
N GLU A 51 -4.44 -22.99 -5.71
CA GLU A 51 -3.29 -22.86 -6.62
C GLU A 51 -2.59 -21.53 -6.45
N LEU A 52 -3.35 -20.42 -6.39
CA LEU A 52 -2.82 -19.09 -6.18
C LEU A 52 -2.09 -18.97 -4.83
N LEU A 53 -2.58 -19.61 -3.78
CA LEU A 53 -1.91 -19.64 -2.49
C LEU A 53 -0.67 -20.57 -2.51
N GLU A 54 -0.71 -21.67 -3.25
CA GLU A 54 0.47 -22.50 -3.49
C GLU A 54 1.58 -21.72 -4.20
N ASP A 55 1.28 -20.91 -5.20
CA ASP A 55 2.24 -20.04 -5.88
C ASP A 55 2.91 -19.06 -4.89
N VAL A 56 2.15 -18.51 -3.94
CA VAL A 56 2.70 -17.67 -2.87
C VAL A 56 3.65 -18.47 -1.97
N ILE A 57 3.25 -19.66 -1.56
CA ILE A 57 4.04 -20.54 -0.67
C ILE A 57 5.33 -20.98 -1.33
N PHE A 58 5.28 -21.38 -2.61
CA PHE A 58 6.45 -21.87 -3.35
C PHE A 58 7.27 -20.78 -4.03
N SER A 59 6.84 -19.52 -3.97
CA SER A 59 7.62 -18.39 -4.51
C SER A 59 8.99 -18.31 -3.84
N GLU A 60 10.00 -17.93 -4.61
CA GLU A 60 11.33 -17.61 -4.08
C GLU A 60 11.36 -16.23 -3.39
N LYS A 61 10.37 -15.37 -3.66
CA LYS A 61 10.28 -14.05 -3.05
C LYS A 61 9.78 -14.14 -1.62
N PRO A 62 10.54 -13.65 -0.62
CA PRO A 62 10.15 -13.73 0.79
C PRO A 62 8.90 -12.90 1.15
N SER A 63 8.49 -11.99 0.27
CA SER A 63 7.31 -11.14 0.41
C SER A 63 6.27 -11.39 -0.70
N ALA A 64 6.22 -12.61 -1.25
CA ALA A 64 5.19 -12.97 -2.22
C ALA A 64 3.80 -12.84 -1.61
N SER A 65 2.84 -12.33 -2.36
CA SER A 65 1.45 -12.18 -1.91
C SER A 65 0.47 -12.34 -3.06
N ALA A 66 -0.76 -12.73 -2.73
CA ALA A 66 -1.86 -12.83 -3.65
C ALA A 66 -3.12 -12.21 -3.07
N ALA A 67 -3.96 -11.67 -3.95
CA ALA A 67 -5.25 -11.08 -3.59
C ALA A 67 -6.37 -12.08 -3.85
N PHE A 68 -7.29 -12.20 -2.89
CA PHE A 68 -8.43 -13.10 -2.89
C PHE A 68 -9.75 -12.31 -2.86
N PRO A 69 -10.88 -12.95 -3.17
CA PRO A 69 -12.19 -12.32 -3.05
C PRO A 69 -12.45 -11.71 -1.67
N GLY A 70 -13.28 -10.68 -1.60
CA GLY A 70 -13.57 -9.98 -0.35
C GLY A 70 -12.48 -8.98 0.08
N GLY A 71 -11.55 -8.62 -0.81
CA GLY A 71 -10.45 -7.68 -0.49
C GLY A 71 -9.36 -8.29 0.39
N ILE A 72 -9.34 -9.60 0.52
CA ILE A 72 -8.38 -10.33 1.34
C ILE A 72 -7.06 -10.45 0.58
N THR A 73 -5.97 -10.11 1.22
CA THR A 73 -4.62 -10.37 0.69
C THR A 73 -3.90 -11.29 1.66
N VAL A 74 -3.35 -12.39 1.14
CA VAL A 74 -2.52 -13.31 1.92
C VAL A 74 -1.12 -13.32 1.33
N GLY A 75 -0.13 -13.29 2.16
CA GLY A 75 1.25 -13.26 1.69
C GLY A 75 2.23 -13.82 2.70
N ARG A 76 3.47 -13.89 2.27
CA ARG A 76 4.59 -14.29 3.11
C ARG A 76 5.18 -13.08 3.81
N ASN A 77 5.41 -13.25 5.09
CA ASN A 77 6.31 -12.43 5.86
C ASN A 77 7.50 -13.34 6.24
N TYR A 78 8.51 -13.39 5.36
CA TYR A 78 9.62 -14.35 5.38
C TYR A 78 9.11 -15.80 5.41
N GLU A 79 9.25 -16.49 6.52
CA GLU A 79 8.87 -17.90 6.70
C GLU A 79 7.44 -18.08 7.23
N LYS A 80 6.68 -17.02 7.38
CA LYS A 80 5.29 -17.08 7.88
C LYS A 80 4.30 -16.69 6.80
N LEU A 81 3.18 -17.43 6.74
CA LEU A 81 2.03 -17.07 5.94
C LEU A 81 1.11 -16.19 6.79
N VAL A 82 0.77 -15.00 6.30
CA VAL A 82 0.01 -14.01 7.05
C VAL A 82 -1.10 -13.40 6.19
N LYS A 83 -2.23 -13.09 6.82
CA LYS A 83 -3.18 -12.17 6.23
C LYS A 83 -2.57 -10.77 6.27
N ILE A 84 -2.38 -10.16 5.11
CA ILE A 84 -1.91 -8.80 5.01
C ILE A 84 -3.12 -7.90 5.22
N ALA A 85 -3.14 -7.18 6.34
CA ALA A 85 -4.17 -6.17 6.57
C ALA A 85 -4.14 -5.17 5.43
N ALA A 86 -5.28 -4.92 4.80
CA ALA A 86 -5.41 -3.78 3.91
C ALA A 86 -5.10 -2.55 4.74
N ALA A 87 -4.19 -1.71 4.26
CA ALA A 87 -3.95 -0.44 4.92
C ALA A 87 -5.26 0.36 4.88
N GLU A 88 -5.72 0.83 6.03
CA GLU A 88 -6.89 1.70 6.07
C GLU A 88 -6.59 2.98 5.30
N ALA A 89 -7.53 3.36 4.45
CA ALA A 89 -7.44 4.62 3.75
C ALA A 89 -7.57 5.78 4.76
N PHE A 90 -6.73 6.77 4.63
CA PHE A 90 -6.74 7.93 5.49
C PHE A 90 -6.96 9.22 4.70
N CYS A 91 -7.44 10.25 5.38
CA CYS A 91 -7.57 11.60 4.84
C CYS A 91 -7.49 12.59 6.00
N LEU A 92 -6.41 13.35 6.06
CA LEU A 92 -6.14 14.30 7.13
C LEU A 92 -5.98 15.71 6.54
N PRO A 93 -6.54 16.75 7.15
CA PRO A 93 -6.31 18.13 6.72
C PRO A 93 -4.85 18.51 6.94
N LEU A 94 -4.28 19.23 5.99
CA LEU A 94 -2.95 19.82 6.09
C LEU A 94 -3.10 21.35 6.12
N PRO A 95 -3.10 21.98 7.29
CA PRO A 95 -3.16 23.43 7.37
C PRO A 95 -1.92 24.05 6.73
N CYS A 96 -2.06 25.23 6.16
CA CYS A 96 -0.96 25.98 5.61
C CYS A 96 -0.97 27.43 6.17
N PRO A 97 -0.04 27.81 7.04
CA PRO A 97 1.08 27.02 7.56
C PRO A 97 0.64 25.96 8.55
N GLY A 98 1.38 24.83 8.58
CA GLY A 98 1.15 23.75 9.53
C GLY A 98 1.78 22.44 9.14
N GLU A 99 1.43 21.40 9.89
CA GLU A 99 1.96 20.05 9.69
C GLU A 99 0.92 18.98 10.03
N VAL A 100 1.13 17.78 9.49
CA VAL A 100 0.40 16.57 9.86
C VAL A 100 1.36 15.40 10.00
N SER A 101 1.23 14.66 11.11
CA SER A 101 2.01 13.44 11.34
C SER A 101 1.23 12.22 10.87
N LEU A 102 1.94 11.30 10.24
CA LEU A 102 1.45 10.02 9.72
C LEU A 102 2.23 8.86 10.36
N PRO A 103 2.01 8.55 11.66
CA PRO A 103 2.82 7.56 12.38
C PRO A 103 2.78 6.17 11.76
N HIS A 104 1.65 5.81 11.12
CA HIS A 104 1.45 4.51 10.47
C HIS A 104 2.34 4.31 9.22
N VAL A 105 2.96 5.38 8.71
CA VAL A 105 3.93 5.32 7.61
C VAL A 105 5.28 5.94 7.97
N GLY A 106 5.46 6.39 9.22
CA GLY A 106 6.71 6.98 9.70
C GLY A 106 7.04 8.34 9.04
N LEU A 107 6.02 9.14 8.72
CA LEU A 107 6.20 10.40 8.01
C LEU A 107 5.52 11.57 8.71
N ARG A 108 6.10 12.74 8.54
CA ARG A 108 5.50 14.04 8.78
C ARG A 108 5.42 14.81 7.46
N VAL A 109 4.33 15.51 7.23
CA VAL A 109 4.15 16.41 6.08
C VAL A 109 3.96 17.82 6.59
N THR A 110 4.83 18.72 6.18
CA THR A 110 4.75 20.15 6.53
C THR A 110 4.28 20.96 5.33
N CYS A 111 3.58 22.04 5.62
CA CYS A 111 3.09 23.00 4.64
C CYS A 111 3.39 24.43 5.11
N GLU A 112 4.05 25.20 4.28
CA GLU A 112 4.41 26.60 4.55
C GLU A 112 4.19 27.44 3.30
N THR A 113 4.08 28.77 3.48
CA THR A 113 4.07 29.71 2.36
C THR A 113 5.40 30.46 2.39
N GLY A 114 6.12 30.49 1.29
CA GLY A 114 7.41 31.13 1.24
C GLY A 114 8.02 31.22 -0.17
N PRO A 115 9.28 31.66 -0.23
CA PRO A 115 10.03 31.66 -1.49
C PRO A 115 10.28 30.22 -1.96
N ALA A 116 10.38 30.05 -3.26
CA ALA A 116 10.64 28.74 -3.85
C ALA A 116 12.05 28.24 -3.48
N PRO A 117 12.19 27.16 -2.68
CA PRO A 117 13.49 26.54 -2.43
C PRO A 117 13.92 25.75 -3.65
N LEU A 118 15.17 25.27 -3.62
CA LEU A 118 15.58 24.21 -4.54
C LEU A 118 14.64 23.00 -4.34
N GLN A 119 13.94 22.62 -5.39
CA GLN A 119 13.09 21.42 -5.38
C GLN A 119 13.97 20.19 -5.13
N THR A 120 13.54 19.33 -4.21
CA THR A 120 14.16 18.05 -3.93
C THR A 120 13.09 16.96 -4.09
N ASP A 121 13.50 15.70 -4.01
CA ASP A 121 12.56 14.57 -4.06
C ASP A 121 11.55 14.56 -2.89
N MET A 122 11.77 15.40 -1.87
CA MET A 122 10.96 15.48 -0.66
C MET A 122 10.36 16.87 -0.40
N THR A 123 10.74 17.89 -1.20
CA THR A 123 10.26 19.28 -1.02
C THR A 123 9.75 19.81 -2.36
N PHE A 124 8.50 20.25 -2.37
CA PHE A 124 7.80 20.68 -3.57
C PHE A 124 7.20 22.05 -3.38
N CYS A 125 7.36 22.89 -4.41
CA CYS A 125 6.72 24.19 -4.50
C CYS A 125 5.51 24.08 -5.41
N VAL A 126 4.31 24.23 -4.87
CA VAL A 126 3.07 24.01 -5.59
C VAL A 126 2.14 25.21 -5.55
N LYS A 127 1.27 25.28 -6.57
CA LYS A 127 0.09 26.14 -6.58
C LYS A 127 -1.09 25.35 -6.02
N ALA A 128 -1.45 25.59 -4.77
CA ALA A 128 -2.60 24.97 -4.12
C ALA A 128 -3.86 25.86 -4.22
N GLU A 129 -5.03 25.23 -4.29
CA GLU A 129 -6.33 25.91 -4.38
C GLU A 129 -7.31 25.31 -3.35
N GLY A 130 -7.69 26.13 -2.36
CA GLY A 130 -8.58 25.70 -1.27
C GLY A 130 -7.87 24.89 -0.19
N GLU A 131 -8.60 23.98 0.44
CA GLU A 131 -8.06 23.16 1.51
C GLU A 131 -7.10 22.08 0.97
N ILE A 132 -5.97 21.95 1.65
CA ILE A 132 -4.99 20.90 1.35
C ILE A 132 -5.21 19.73 2.30
N VAL A 133 -5.14 18.53 1.75
CA VAL A 133 -5.26 17.29 2.53
C VAL A 133 -4.10 16.35 2.21
N VAL A 134 -3.70 15.55 3.19
CA VAL A 134 -2.84 14.39 3.00
C VAL A 134 -3.69 13.14 3.15
N ARG A 135 -3.70 12.31 2.14
CA ARG A 135 -4.61 11.17 2.09
C ARG A 135 -4.06 9.98 1.34
N SER A 136 -4.68 8.83 1.49
CA SER A 136 -4.52 7.71 0.57
C SER A 136 -4.99 8.11 -0.84
N ARG A 137 -4.48 7.39 -1.86
CA ARG A 137 -4.97 7.57 -3.24
C ARG A 137 -6.48 7.33 -3.33
N ARG A 138 -7.13 7.99 -4.28
CA ARG A 138 -8.54 7.76 -4.64
C ARG A 138 -8.65 7.23 -6.07
N GLU A 139 -9.78 6.62 -6.36
CA GLU A 139 -10.10 6.28 -7.74
C GLU A 139 -10.22 7.54 -8.59
N GLY A 140 -9.65 7.51 -9.79
CA GLY A 140 -9.59 8.68 -10.67
C GLY A 140 -8.40 9.61 -10.44
N ASP A 141 -7.64 9.47 -9.36
CA ASP A 141 -6.43 10.28 -9.16
C ASP A 141 -5.44 10.14 -10.31
N THR A 142 -5.01 11.27 -10.82
CA THR A 142 -3.99 11.38 -11.86
C THR A 142 -2.90 12.34 -11.44
N ILE A 143 -1.71 12.13 -11.98
CA ILE A 143 -0.56 13.01 -11.81
C ILE A 143 0.15 13.17 -13.15
N ARG A 144 0.53 14.40 -13.49
CA ARG A 144 1.39 14.67 -14.64
C ARG A 144 2.84 14.68 -14.20
N LEU A 145 3.62 13.82 -14.81
CA LEU A 145 5.06 13.68 -14.63
C LEU A 145 5.77 14.05 -15.94
N PRO A 146 7.09 14.22 -15.99
CA PRO A 146 7.83 14.52 -17.23
C PRO A 146 7.52 13.57 -18.38
N GLY A 147 7.16 12.31 -18.10
CA GLY A 147 6.76 11.29 -19.08
C GLY A 147 5.27 11.29 -19.46
N GLY A 148 4.49 12.30 -19.06
CA GLY A 148 3.06 12.41 -19.35
C GLY A 148 2.15 12.17 -18.13
N THR A 149 0.84 12.22 -18.38
CA THR A 149 -0.17 12.03 -17.33
C THR A 149 -0.48 10.54 -17.14
N LYS A 150 -0.47 10.10 -15.89
CA LYS A 150 -0.80 8.73 -15.48
C LYS A 150 -1.78 8.71 -14.32
N SER A 151 -2.67 7.72 -14.29
CA SER A 151 -3.44 7.45 -13.07
C SER A 151 -2.51 6.90 -11.97
N LEU A 152 -2.76 7.26 -10.72
CA LEU A 152 -1.97 6.76 -9.58
C LEU A 152 -2.03 5.23 -9.49
N LYS A 153 -3.20 4.64 -9.81
CA LYS A 153 -3.35 3.17 -9.88
C LYS A 153 -2.32 2.54 -10.82
N LYS A 154 -2.25 3.03 -12.07
CA LYS A 154 -1.30 2.50 -13.06
C LYS A 154 0.15 2.79 -12.67
N LEU A 155 0.41 3.99 -12.18
CA LEU A 155 1.75 4.40 -11.74
C LEU A 155 2.31 3.53 -10.62
N PHE A 156 1.49 3.18 -9.62
CA PHE A 156 1.88 2.30 -8.53
C PHE A 156 2.13 0.85 -9.01
N ILE A 157 1.36 0.39 -10.01
CA ILE A 157 1.60 -0.91 -10.65
C ILE A 157 2.92 -0.89 -11.44
N ASP A 158 3.13 0.12 -12.28
CA ASP A 158 4.35 0.29 -13.09
C ASP A 158 5.61 0.34 -12.20
N ARG A 159 5.50 0.96 -11.01
CA ARG A 159 6.58 1.00 -10.01
C ARG A 159 6.66 -0.25 -9.13
N LYS A 160 5.88 -1.28 -9.41
CA LYS A 160 5.85 -2.56 -8.67
C LYS A 160 5.56 -2.40 -7.18
N ILE A 161 4.81 -1.38 -6.79
CA ILE A 161 4.40 -1.17 -5.41
C ILE A 161 3.38 -2.25 -5.04
N PRO A 162 3.62 -3.04 -3.97
CA PRO A 162 2.69 -4.07 -3.52
C PRO A 162 1.28 -3.50 -3.26
N ALA A 163 0.24 -4.26 -3.57
CA ALA A 163 -1.15 -3.80 -3.41
C ALA A 163 -1.44 -3.32 -1.97
N ALA A 164 -0.90 -4.03 -0.98
CA ALA A 164 -1.05 -3.72 0.45
C ALA A 164 -0.41 -2.39 0.88
N ASP A 165 0.58 -1.89 0.13
CA ASP A 165 1.30 -0.66 0.47
C ASP A 165 0.77 0.57 -0.27
N ARG A 166 -0.05 0.38 -1.32
CA ARG A 166 -0.53 1.48 -2.15
C ARG A 166 -1.39 2.49 -1.40
N GLU A 167 -2.18 2.03 -0.43
CA GLU A 167 -3.02 2.89 0.41
C GLU A 167 -2.22 3.64 1.50
N LYS A 168 -1.00 3.19 1.79
CA LYS A 168 -0.10 3.83 2.75
C LYS A 168 0.68 5.01 2.15
N ILE A 169 0.76 5.09 0.81
CA ILE A 169 1.53 6.16 0.15
C ILE A 169 0.78 7.48 0.28
N PRO A 170 1.37 8.49 0.95
CA PRO A 170 0.72 9.78 1.10
C PRO A 170 0.60 10.52 -0.23
N VAL A 171 -0.61 10.95 -0.49
CA VAL A 171 -0.97 11.83 -1.60
C VAL A 171 -1.39 13.17 -1.02
N VAL A 172 -0.67 14.22 -1.35
CA VAL A 172 -1.08 15.59 -1.05
C VAL A 172 -1.96 16.10 -2.17
N ALA A 173 -3.15 16.55 -1.83
CA ALA A 173 -4.15 17.00 -2.80
C ALA A 173 -4.93 18.20 -2.27
N ASP A 174 -5.56 18.92 -3.19
CA ASP A 174 -6.50 20.00 -2.90
C ASP A 174 -7.84 19.81 -3.64
N SER A 175 -8.65 20.86 -3.72
CA SER A 175 -9.94 20.84 -4.42
C SER A 175 -9.84 20.52 -5.92
N LYS A 176 -8.67 20.72 -6.54
CA LYS A 176 -8.42 20.51 -7.98
C LYS A 176 -7.73 19.18 -8.29
N GLY A 177 -7.30 18.44 -7.28
CA GLY A 177 -6.68 17.14 -7.44
C GLY A 177 -5.30 17.00 -6.81
N VAL A 178 -4.51 16.09 -7.33
CA VAL A 178 -3.21 15.72 -6.77
C VAL A 178 -2.18 16.84 -6.97
N LEU A 179 -1.53 17.24 -5.88
CA LEU A 179 -0.41 18.18 -5.86
C LEU A 179 0.94 17.45 -5.90
N ALA A 180 1.12 16.49 -5.00
CA ALA A 180 2.35 15.71 -4.88
C ALA A 180 2.06 14.32 -4.30
N VAL A 181 2.96 13.37 -4.55
CA VAL A 181 2.87 12.00 -4.05
C VAL A 181 4.24 11.60 -3.49
N TYR A 182 4.26 11.11 -2.25
CA TYR A 182 5.48 10.66 -1.58
C TYR A 182 6.22 9.60 -2.41
N GLY A 183 7.55 9.77 -2.55
CA GLY A 183 8.41 8.86 -3.30
C GLY A 183 8.17 8.85 -4.82
N ILE A 184 7.31 9.74 -5.33
CA ILE A 184 6.98 9.84 -6.77
C ILE A 184 7.32 11.21 -7.32
N GLY A 185 6.88 12.28 -6.64
CA GLY A 185 7.16 13.64 -7.03
C GLY A 185 5.94 14.55 -7.09
N VAL A 186 6.13 15.72 -7.68
CA VAL A 186 5.14 16.78 -7.83
C VAL A 186 4.39 16.65 -9.16
N ASN A 187 3.11 17.02 -9.14
CA ASN A 187 2.31 17.18 -10.35
C ASN A 187 2.82 18.39 -11.15
N GLN A 188 3.31 18.17 -12.37
CA GLN A 188 3.89 19.20 -13.24
C GLN A 188 2.90 20.34 -13.53
N ASP A 189 1.60 20.05 -13.61
CA ASP A 189 0.56 21.07 -13.84
C ASP A 189 0.31 21.96 -12.60
N ARG A 190 0.87 21.56 -11.46
CA ARG A 190 0.65 22.21 -10.17
C ARG A 190 1.93 22.82 -9.58
N ILE A 191 3.02 22.84 -10.33
CA ILE A 191 4.25 23.53 -9.92
C ILE A 191 3.97 25.05 -9.89
N ALA A 192 4.33 25.71 -8.80
CA ALA A 192 4.26 27.16 -8.73
C ALA A 192 5.30 27.78 -9.63
N GLN A 193 4.88 28.77 -10.41
CA GLN A 193 5.74 29.52 -11.34
C GLN A 193 6.14 30.89 -10.78
N ALA A 194 5.54 31.28 -9.66
CA ALA A 194 5.77 32.60 -9.01
C ALA A 194 5.74 32.44 -7.50
N GLU A 195 6.38 33.38 -6.82
CA GLU A 195 6.39 33.52 -5.36
C GLU A 195 5.32 34.51 -4.89
N PRO A 196 4.79 34.34 -3.67
CA PRO A 196 5.04 33.22 -2.75
C PRO A 196 4.36 31.94 -3.23
N CYS A 197 4.96 30.78 -2.96
CA CYS A 197 4.39 29.48 -3.28
C CYS A 197 4.07 28.68 -2.00
N VAL A 198 3.27 27.64 -2.15
CA VAL A 198 3.01 26.68 -1.09
C VAL A 198 4.11 25.61 -1.13
N LEU A 199 4.84 25.53 -0.03
CA LEU A 199 5.91 24.54 0.17
C LEU A 199 5.36 23.33 0.89
N ILE A 200 5.46 22.18 0.25
CA ILE A 200 5.11 20.88 0.84
C ILE A 200 6.40 20.09 1.02
N ARG A 201 6.66 19.63 2.24
CA ARG A 201 7.83 18.81 2.56
C ARG A 201 7.41 17.54 3.27
N PHE A 202 8.01 16.43 2.86
CA PHE A 202 7.91 15.14 3.53
C PHE A 202 9.17 14.92 4.37
N GLU A 203 8.99 14.53 5.63
CA GLU A 203 10.07 14.26 6.59
C GLU A 203 9.83 12.88 7.23
N GLU A 204 10.88 12.08 7.34
CA GLU A 204 10.83 10.81 8.08
C GLU A 204 10.93 11.08 9.59
N ILE A 205 10.12 10.33 10.40
CA ILE A 205 10.04 10.48 11.87
C ILE A 205 10.25 9.16 12.59
#